data_7da04756c61bdcf870d7bb3af57c99f1
#
_entry.id   7da04756c61bdcf870d7bb3af57c99f1
#
_cell.length_a   1.000
_cell.length_b   1.000
_cell.length_c   1.000
_cell.angle_alpha   90.00
_cell.angle_beta   90.00
_cell.angle_gamma   90.00
#
_symmetry.space_group_name_H-M   'P 1'
#
loop_
_entity.id
_entity.type
_entity.pdbx_description
1 polymer ?
#
loop_
_entity_poly.entity_id
_entity_poly.type
_entity_poly.pdbx_seq_one_letter_code
_entity_poly.pdbx_strand_id
1 'polypeptide(L)'
;MKKNVASVIVDILQNSGVKHCYGIVGDTLNYVTDAIHESKMEWIHVRHEEVGGFAAGAESFISGQLTACAGSCGPGSLHFINGLYESHRNGAPVILIASQLDTNTTDSSFPQYVDFKSVYSECSVFCEEIISPDKAIEVTKNAVSAALSQKGVAVIILPVNISKSEIDYPNKIAVNYHQPRIIPAQGDIKALADVLNKGKKIGIYAGIGSKDARGALLQLAEKLKAPIAHTSRAKDFIEYDNPYNVGMTGMIGIESGFTMLKNCDTLLLLGTDFAWPQFFPEKATIVQVDINLENIGKRHPVNLGLNGDVNETLLQLLPLIDNKTDDDFLRKSVDLHKKTLEKISWLEKGAKAHVIHPQYLAQLLDKHADSDAIFTADGGSAMVWMLRYINTNGQRRTLTSLKHGTMANAMPQALGLKKAFPNRQVISMSGDGGLAMLLGDLLTMTQEKLAAKIVIINNKSLNFVELEQKVEGLLNNYTDLENPDFGKLASALGMFGESVESPEALEDAVIRFLNYNGPAVLNVHTSPNELVMPPNVELNSVVGMGLYTAKAVLHGRSEEAISLIVDNFIRK
;
A
#
# COMPACT_ATOMS: atom_id res chain seq x y z
N MET A 1 -41.31 3.31 10.82
CA MET A 1 -40.81 2.90 12.16
C MET A 1 -39.89 4.01 12.64
N LYS A 2 -40.02 4.44 13.89
CA LYS A 2 -39.10 5.43 14.46
C LYS A 2 -37.81 4.76 14.90
N LYS A 3 -36.69 5.35 14.52
CA LYS A 3 -35.34 4.98 14.97
C LYS A 3 -34.53 6.24 15.27
N ASN A 4 -33.57 6.15 16.18
CA ASN A 4 -32.64 7.26 16.34
C ASN A 4 -31.68 7.34 15.13
N VAL A 5 -31.12 8.54 14.91
CA VAL A 5 -30.26 8.82 13.74
C VAL A 5 -29.05 7.89 13.68
N ALA A 6 -28.41 7.61 14.83
CA ALA A 6 -27.26 6.71 14.87
C ALA A 6 -27.63 5.30 14.35
N SER A 7 -28.77 4.75 14.79
CA SER A 7 -29.28 3.45 14.31
C SER A 7 -29.59 3.48 12.81
N VAL A 8 -30.08 4.60 12.28
CA VAL A 8 -30.35 4.75 10.84
C VAL A 8 -29.05 4.74 10.04
N ILE A 9 -28.02 5.50 10.50
CA ILE A 9 -26.69 5.51 9.85
C ILE A 9 -26.11 4.09 9.81
N VAL A 10 -26.06 3.40 10.96
CA VAL A 10 -25.51 2.04 11.08
C VAL A 10 -26.28 1.06 10.18
N ASP A 11 -27.61 1.16 10.12
CA ASP A 11 -28.45 0.29 9.28
C ASP A 11 -28.15 0.50 7.78
N ILE A 12 -27.99 1.76 7.33
CA ILE A 12 -27.63 2.08 5.94
C ILE A 12 -26.23 1.55 5.62
N LEU A 13 -25.25 1.74 6.51
CA LEU A 13 -23.88 1.25 6.32
C LEU A 13 -23.83 -0.28 6.24
N GLN A 14 -24.48 -0.98 7.18
CA GLN A 14 -24.59 -2.44 7.19
C GLN A 14 -25.25 -2.96 5.90
N ASN A 15 -26.38 -2.38 5.50
CA ASN A 15 -27.09 -2.77 4.28
C ASN A 15 -26.29 -2.47 3.00
N SER A 16 -25.33 -1.53 3.06
CA SER A 16 -24.39 -1.20 1.97
C SER A 16 -23.10 -2.03 2.02
N GLY A 17 -23.01 -3.04 2.90
CA GLY A 17 -21.94 -4.02 2.93
C GLY A 17 -20.85 -3.81 3.98
N VAL A 18 -20.96 -2.80 4.85
CA VAL A 18 -20.00 -2.59 5.94
C VAL A 18 -20.15 -3.70 6.98
N LYS A 19 -19.03 -4.36 7.31
CA LYS A 19 -18.96 -5.42 8.32
C LYS A 19 -18.27 -4.96 9.60
N HIS A 20 -17.23 -4.17 9.48
CA HIS A 20 -16.38 -3.74 10.59
C HIS A 20 -16.35 -2.22 10.71
N CYS A 21 -16.33 -1.73 11.95
CA CYS A 21 -16.11 -0.33 12.30
C CYS A 21 -14.96 -0.24 13.30
N TYR A 22 -13.90 0.47 12.95
CA TYR A 22 -12.69 0.61 13.73
C TYR A 22 -12.70 1.91 14.53
N GLY A 23 -12.35 1.86 15.82
CA GLY A 23 -12.28 3.08 16.61
C GLY A 23 -12.08 2.87 18.10
N ILE A 24 -12.14 3.98 18.83
CA ILE A 24 -12.14 4.02 20.30
C ILE A 24 -13.48 4.60 20.73
N VAL A 25 -14.12 3.97 21.72
CA VAL A 25 -15.38 4.43 22.26
C VAL A 25 -15.20 5.77 23.01
N GLY A 26 -16.22 6.60 23.01
CA GLY A 26 -16.25 7.88 23.69
C GLY A 26 -17.68 8.33 23.93
N ASP A 27 -17.91 9.28 24.82
CA ASP A 27 -19.23 9.74 25.25
C ASP A 27 -20.11 10.22 24.08
N THR A 28 -19.53 10.92 23.11
CA THR A 28 -20.26 11.42 21.94
C THR A 28 -20.57 10.35 20.89
N LEU A 29 -20.01 9.13 21.04
CA LEU A 29 -20.26 7.97 20.19
C LEU A 29 -21.27 6.96 20.79
N ASN A 30 -21.75 7.17 22.02
CA ASN A 30 -22.55 6.16 22.72
C ASN A 30 -23.72 5.60 21.89
N TYR A 31 -24.46 6.44 21.17
CA TYR A 31 -25.57 6.00 20.32
C TYR A 31 -25.11 5.26 19.07
N VAL A 32 -23.92 5.56 18.55
CA VAL A 32 -23.33 4.87 17.39
C VAL A 32 -22.84 3.47 17.81
N THR A 33 -22.12 3.39 18.94
CA THR A 33 -21.61 2.10 19.45
C THR A 33 -22.74 1.17 19.91
N ASP A 34 -23.79 1.71 20.52
CA ASP A 34 -25.02 0.98 20.85
C ASP A 34 -25.71 0.44 19.60
N ALA A 35 -25.89 1.27 18.58
CA ALA A 35 -26.46 0.86 17.30
C ALA A 35 -25.64 -0.21 16.59
N ILE A 36 -24.30 -0.15 16.65
CA ILE A 36 -23.41 -1.19 16.13
C ILE A 36 -23.61 -2.49 16.91
N HIS A 37 -23.66 -2.43 18.25
CA HIS A 37 -23.89 -3.59 19.10
C HIS A 37 -25.20 -4.33 18.77
N GLU A 38 -26.27 -3.58 18.47
CA GLU A 38 -27.58 -4.12 18.07
C GLU A 38 -27.64 -4.57 16.59
N SER A 39 -26.57 -4.35 15.83
CA SER A 39 -26.49 -4.68 14.40
C SER A 39 -25.70 -5.96 14.13
N LYS A 40 -25.41 -6.24 12.85
CA LYS A 40 -24.48 -7.30 12.43
C LYS A 40 -23.07 -6.76 12.16
N MET A 41 -22.85 -5.46 12.28
CA MET A 41 -21.53 -4.87 12.22
C MET A 41 -20.77 -5.20 13.50
N GLU A 42 -19.45 -5.36 13.38
CA GLU A 42 -18.57 -5.56 14.52
C GLU A 42 -17.78 -4.29 14.80
N TRP A 43 -17.72 -3.89 16.08
CA TRP A 43 -16.81 -2.86 16.56
C TRP A 43 -15.44 -3.45 16.83
N ILE A 44 -14.38 -2.89 16.20
CA ILE A 44 -12.99 -3.31 16.41
C ILE A 44 -12.29 -2.26 17.28
N HIS A 45 -11.97 -2.63 18.49
CA HIS A 45 -11.41 -1.73 19.48
C HIS A 45 -9.89 -1.56 19.28
N VAL A 46 -9.48 -0.45 18.67
CA VAL A 46 -8.06 -0.08 18.53
C VAL A 46 -7.56 0.69 19.75
N ARG A 47 -6.24 0.90 19.89
CA ARG A 47 -5.64 1.70 20.97
C ARG A 47 -5.31 3.13 20.53
N HIS A 48 -5.23 3.34 19.22
CA HIS A 48 -5.08 4.64 18.60
C HIS A 48 -5.92 4.70 17.33
N GLU A 49 -6.67 5.77 17.13
CA GLU A 49 -7.61 5.89 16.00
C GLU A 49 -6.91 5.88 14.64
N GLU A 50 -5.67 6.35 14.55
CA GLU A 50 -4.85 6.26 13.33
C GLU A 50 -4.73 4.81 12.84
N VAL A 51 -4.55 3.85 13.77
CA VAL A 51 -4.53 2.41 13.48
C VAL A 51 -5.85 1.97 12.86
N GLY A 52 -6.97 2.47 13.39
CA GLY A 52 -8.31 2.21 12.83
C GLY A 52 -8.43 2.70 11.38
N GLY A 53 -7.89 3.87 11.05
CA GLY A 53 -7.87 4.41 9.70
C GLY A 53 -7.07 3.54 8.71
N PHE A 54 -5.87 3.09 9.11
CA PHE A 54 -5.06 2.17 8.30
C PHE A 54 -5.72 0.79 8.15
N ALA A 55 -6.27 0.25 9.22
CA ALA A 55 -6.91 -1.07 9.23
C ALA A 55 -8.15 -1.10 8.31
N ALA A 56 -9.02 -0.10 8.44
CA ALA A 56 -10.20 0.04 7.58
C ALA A 56 -9.82 0.19 6.10
N GLY A 57 -8.83 1.03 5.81
CA GLY A 57 -8.33 1.22 4.44
C GLY A 57 -7.75 -0.04 3.83
N ALA A 58 -6.98 -0.82 4.59
CA ALA A 58 -6.39 -2.08 4.14
C ALA A 58 -7.46 -3.14 3.87
N GLU A 59 -8.40 -3.31 4.79
CA GLU A 59 -9.56 -4.19 4.60
C GLU A 59 -10.31 -3.83 3.33
N SER A 60 -10.68 -2.55 3.18
CA SER A 60 -11.42 -2.06 2.02
C SER A 60 -10.65 -2.27 0.71
N PHE A 61 -9.36 -1.94 0.68
CA PHE A 61 -8.53 -2.05 -0.53
C PHE A 61 -8.39 -3.49 -1.04
N ILE A 62 -8.17 -4.46 -0.14
CA ILE A 62 -7.95 -5.86 -0.52
C ILE A 62 -9.27 -6.60 -0.75
N SER A 63 -10.30 -6.35 0.09
CA SER A 63 -11.61 -7.01 -0.05
C SER A 63 -12.48 -6.40 -1.14
N GLY A 64 -12.25 -5.13 -1.50
CA GLY A 64 -13.13 -4.34 -2.36
C GLY A 64 -14.46 -3.94 -1.71
N GLN A 65 -14.61 -4.14 -0.39
CA GLN A 65 -15.82 -3.81 0.36
C GLN A 65 -15.71 -2.43 1.02
N LEU A 66 -16.84 -1.81 1.27
CA LEU A 66 -16.93 -0.60 2.09
C LEU A 66 -16.63 -0.94 3.56
N THR A 67 -15.81 -0.12 4.22
CA THR A 67 -15.50 -0.23 5.65
C THR A 67 -15.83 1.05 6.39
N ALA A 68 -15.79 1.02 7.72
CA ALA A 68 -16.06 2.19 8.53
C ALA A 68 -15.06 2.40 9.66
N CYS A 69 -14.88 3.66 10.04
CA CYS A 69 -14.26 4.12 11.27
C CYS A 69 -15.22 5.02 12.04
N ALA A 70 -15.08 5.11 13.35
CA ALA A 70 -15.79 6.10 14.13
C ALA A 70 -14.94 6.61 15.29
N GLY A 71 -14.97 7.93 15.51
CA GLY A 71 -14.22 8.63 16.54
C GLY A 71 -15.09 9.60 17.33
N SER A 72 -14.80 9.73 18.63
CA SER A 72 -15.44 10.76 19.47
C SER A 72 -15.04 12.17 19.02
N CYS A 73 -15.73 13.19 19.51
CA CYS A 73 -15.45 14.59 19.14
C CYS A 73 -14.01 14.99 19.51
N GLY A 74 -13.52 16.02 18.86
CA GLY A 74 -12.19 16.56 19.08
C GLY A 74 -11.08 15.59 18.70
N PRO A 75 -10.15 15.25 19.63
CA PRO A 75 -8.99 14.44 19.31
C PRO A 75 -9.34 13.04 18.78
N GLY A 76 -10.41 12.39 19.27
CA GLY A 76 -10.79 11.07 18.83
C GLY A 76 -11.06 10.99 17.33
N SER A 77 -11.84 11.91 16.77
CA SER A 77 -12.03 11.95 15.31
C SER A 77 -10.80 12.53 14.59
N LEU A 78 -10.02 13.41 15.20
CA LEU A 78 -8.85 14.03 14.57
C LEU A 78 -7.70 13.06 14.32
N HIS A 79 -7.47 12.10 15.23
CA HIS A 79 -6.37 11.15 15.12
C HIS A 79 -6.41 10.24 13.88
N PHE A 80 -7.57 10.05 13.26
CA PHE A 80 -7.67 9.22 12.04
C PHE A 80 -6.93 9.79 10.84
N ILE A 81 -6.56 11.08 10.83
CA ILE A 81 -6.20 11.82 9.63
C ILE A 81 -5.12 11.13 8.78
N ASN A 82 -4.03 10.64 9.37
CA ASN A 82 -2.94 10.00 8.64
C ASN A 82 -3.40 8.67 7.98
N GLY A 83 -4.12 7.82 8.73
CA GLY A 83 -4.69 6.58 8.21
C GLY A 83 -5.72 6.81 7.10
N LEU A 84 -6.48 7.89 7.18
CA LEU A 84 -7.46 8.25 6.14
C LEU A 84 -6.80 8.87 4.90
N TYR A 85 -5.70 9.61 5.03
CA TYR A 85 -4.90 10.03 3.88
C TYR A 85 -4.38 8.82 3.10
N GLU A 86 -3.82 7.82 3.79
CA GLU A 86 -3.38 6.57 3.17
C GLU A 86 -4.55 5.88 2.44
N SER A 87 -5.68 5.74 3.11
CA SER A 87 -6.88 5.10 2.56
C SER A 87 -7.40 5.83 1.32
N HIS A 88 -7.52 7.16 1.40
CA HIS A 88 -7.97 8.01 0.30
C HIS A 88 -7.02 7.94 -0.91
N ARG A 89 -5.71 8.07 -0.69
CA ARG A 89 -4.70 7.99 -1.77
C ARG A 89 -4.63 6.63 -2.43
N ASN A 90 -4.93 5.56 -1.69
CA ASN A 90 -5.05 4.21 -2.25
C ASN A 90 -6.36 3.97 -3.01
N GLY A 91 -7.33 4.85 -2.88
CA GLY A 91 -8.66 4.70 -3.47
C GLY A 91 -9.49 3.63 -2.75
N ALA A 92 -9.34 3.52 -1.43
CA ALA A 92 -10.08 2.59 -0.59
C ALA A 92 -11.38 3.25 -0.09
N PRO A 93 -12.57 2.69 -0.38
CA PRO A 93 -13.84 3.19 0.14
C PRO A 93 -13.93 3.01 1.65
N VAL A 94 -13.86 4.12 2.41
CA VAL A 94 -13.96 4.12 3.88
C VAL A 94 -14.92 5.22 4.31
N ILE A 95 -15.80 4.93 5.27
CA ILE A 95 -16.66 5.92 5.93
C ILE A 95 -16.04 6.26 7.29
N LEU A 96 -15.80 7.54 7.55
CA LEU A 96 -15.56 8.03 8.90
C LEU A 96 -16.85 8.62 9.47
N ILE A 97 -17.31 8.12 10.61
CA ILE A 97 -18.30 8.80 11.45
C ILE A 97 -17.49 9.65 12.45
N ALA A 98 -17.35 10.94 12.15
CA ALA A 98 -16.71 11.91 13.03
C ALA A 98 -17.77 12.51 13.95
N SER A 99 -17.77 12.09 15.20
CA SER A 99 -18.71 12.66 16.16
C SER A 99 -18.37 14.12 16.48
N GLN A 100 -19.38 14.94 16.71
CA GLN A 100 -19.25 16.37 17.02
C GLN A 100 -20.03 16.71 18.28
N LEU A 101 -19.68 17.82 18.90
CA LEU A 101 -20.40 18.38 20.04
C LEU A 101 -21.88 18.67 19.70
N ASP A 102 -22.68 18.93 20.74
CA ASP A 102 -24.06 19.36 20.58
C ASP A 102 -24.13 20.67 19.77
N THR A 103 -25.03 20.73 18.78
CA THR A 103 -25.19 21.91 17.90
C THR A 103 -25.51 23.21 18.63
N ASN A 104 -26.03 23.12 19.86
CA ASN A 104 -26.30 24.29 20.70
C ASN A 104 -25.07 24.83 21.44
N THR A 105 -23.94 24.06 21.42
CA THR A 105 -22.72 24.40 22.17
C THR A 105 -21.50 24.56 21.27
N THR A 106 -21.65 24.39 19.97
CA THR A 106 -20.57 24.51 19.00
C THR A 106 -20.18 25.96 18.74
N ASP A 107 -19.03 26.35 19.27
CA ASP A 107 -18.30 27.54 18.81
C ASP A 107 -16.79 27.17 18.76
N SER A 108 -15.99 27.97 18.06
CA SER A 108 -14.58 27.72 17.82
C SER A 108 -13.70 27.70 19.09
N SER A 109 -14.20 28.19 20.20
CA SER A 109 -13.51 28.25 21.50
C SER A 109 -13.98 27.18 22.48
N PHE A 110 -15.03 26.41 22.16
CA PHE A 110 -15.57 25.38 23.03
C PHE A 110 -14.58 24.18 23.14
N PRO A 111 -14.35 23.64 24.35
CA PRO A 111 -13.47 22.48 24.52
C PRO A 111 -13.83 21.31 23.58
N GLN A 112 -12.83 20.71 22.94
CA GLN A 112 -12.94 19.61 22.00
C GLN A 112 -13.62 19.95 20.64
N TYR A 113 -13.96 21.22 20.39
CA TYR A 113 -14.45 21.59 19.05
C TYR A 113 -13.33 21.49 18.02
N VAL A 114 -13.62 20.84 16.88
CA VAL A 114 -12.76 20.78 15.70
C VAL A 114 -13.63 21.00 14.46
N ASP A 115 -13.20 21.89 13.58
CA ASP A 115 -13.82 22.03 12.26
C ASP A 115 -13.38 20.87 11.35
N PHE A 116 -14.05 19.74 11.48
CA PHE A 116 -13.73 18.54 10.70
C PHE A 116 -13.91 18.72 9.20
N LYS A 117 -14.77 19.65 8.77
CA LYS A 117 -14.97 19.91 7.35
C LYS A 117 -13.71 20.49 6.72
N SER A 118 -13.05 21.43 7.40
CA SER A 118 -11.75 21.96 6.97
C SER A 118 -10.64 20.91 7.08
N VAL A 119 -10.59 20.14 8.18
CA VAL A 119 -9.55 19.14 8.43
C VAL A 119 -9.55 18.03 7.38
N TYR A 120 -10.72 17.52 7.01
CA TYR A 120 -10.83 16.36 6.11
C TYR A 120 -11.02 16.73 4.63
N SER A 121 -11.00 18.01 4.27
CA SER A 121 -11.25 18.49 2.90
C SER A 121 -10.31 17.86 1.85
N GLU A 122 -9.03 17.64 2.18
CA GLU A 122 -8.03 17.11 1.24
C GLU A 122 -7.96 15.57 1.20
N CYS A 123 -8.41 14.89 2.24
CA CYS A 123 -8.32 13.44 2.34
C CYS A 123 -9.68 12.74 2.26
N SER A 124 -10.68 13.41 1.70
CA SER A 124 -12.00 12.81 1.48
C SER A 124 -12.60 13.22 0.15
N VAL A 125 -13.48 12.39 -0.39
CA VAL A 125 -14.31 12.67 -1.56
C VAL A 125 -15.65 13.26 -1.18
N PHE A 126 -15.98 13.24 0.11
CA PHE A 126 -17.22 13.77 0.67
C PHE A 126 -17.00 14.06 2.16
N CYS A 127 -17.40 15.23 2.63
CA CYS A 127 -17.34 15.58 4.04
C CYS A 127 -18.49 16.53 4.38
N GLU A 128 -19.53 16.02 5.05
CA GLU A 128 -20.70 16.80 5.42
C GLU A 128 -21.18 16.55 6.84
N GLU A 129 -21.69 17.61 7.47
CA GLU A 129 -22.32 17.54 8.78
C GLU A 129 -23.83 17.30 8.64
N ILE A 130 -24.37 16.41 9.47
CA ILE A 130 -25.81 16.20 9.61
C ILE A 130 -26.36 17.34 10.46
N ILE A 131 -26.88 18.36 9.80
CA ILE A 131 -27.36 19.59 10.44
C ILE A 131 -28.76 19.48 11.08
N SER A 132 -29.52 18.44 10.70
CA SER A 132 -30.83 18.13 11.28
C SER A 132 -31.14 16.63 11.14
N PRO A 133 -31.96 16.05 12.03
CA PRO A 133 -32.22 14.61 12.02
C PRO A 133 -32.81 14.09 10.70
N ASP A 134 -33.65 14.85 10.02
CA ASP A 134 -34.27 14.48 8.74
C ASP A 134 -33.27 14.40 7.58
N LYS A 135 -32.09 15.03 7.70
CA LYS A 135 -31.01 14.94 6.72
C LYS A 135 -30.15 13.68 6.85
N ALA A 136 -30.26 12.92 7.93
CA ALA A 136 -29.40 11.78 8.21
C ALA A 136 -29.39 10.73 7.08
N ILE A 137 -30.56 10.40 6.53
CA ILE A 137 -30.67 9.42 5.43
C ILE A 137 -29.97 9.93 4.17
N GLU A 138 -30.20 11.20 3.80
CA GLU A 138 -29.64 11.81 2.60
C GLU A 138 -28.11 11.87 2.68
N VAL A 139 -27.57 12.45 3.77
CA VAL A 139 -26.12 12.60 3.98
C VAL A 139 -25.42 11.24 4.00
N THR A 140 -25.99 10.24 4.72
CA THR A 140 -25.38 8.90 4.79
C THR A 140 -25.36 8.23 3.42
N LYS A 141 -26.45 8.29 2.65
CA LYS A 141 -26.50 7.74 1.28
C LYS A 141 -25.48 8.41 0.36
N ASN A 142 -25.38 9.73 0.45
CA ASN A 142 -24.43 10.49 -0.37
C ASN A 142 -22.98 10.15 -0.01
N ALA A 143 -22.66 10.00 1.29
CA ALA A 143 -21.36 9.58 1.75
C ALA A 143 -20.97 8.20 1.20
N VAL A 144 -21.88 7.20 1.34
CA VAL A 144 -21.65 5.85 0.81
C VAL A 144 -21.51 5.88 -0.72
N SER A 145 -22.38 6.60 -1.41
CA SER A 145 -22.30 6.74 -2.87
C SER A 145 -20.99 7.36 -3.34
N ALA A 146 -20.55 8.45 -2.67
CA ALA A 146 -19.29 9.11 -2.99
C ALA A 146 -18.09 8.20 -2.72
N ALA A 147 -18.04 7.52 -1.56
CA ALA A 147 -16.95 6.61 -1.23
C ALA A 147 -16.79 5.47 -2.28
N LEU A 148 -17.90 4.87 -2.71
CA LEU A 148 -17.90 3.76 -3.67
C LEU A 148 -17.62 4.23 -5.11
N SER A 149 -18.22 5.33 -5.56
CA SER A 149 -18.11 5.79 -6.95
C SER A 149 -16.77 6.46 -7.23
N GLN A 150 -16.26 7.26 -6.29
CA GLN A 150 -15.00 7.99 -6.44
C GLN A 150 -13.80 7.23 -5.85
N LYS A 151 -14.05 6.09 -5.19
CA LYS A 151 -13.02 5.26 -4.54
C LYS A 151 -12.16 6.07 -3.57
N GLY A 152 -12.72 6.42 -2.43
CA GLY A 152 -12.03 7.22 -1.43
C GLY A 152 -12.77 7.28 -0.10
N VAL A 153 -12.27 8.11 0.78
CA VAL A 153 -12.83 8.32 2.11
C VAL A 153 -14.03 9.27 2.03
N ALA A 154 -15.10 8.97 2.74
CA ALA A 154 -16.20 9.89 2.97
C ALA A 154 -16.42 10.11 4.47
N VAL A 155 -16.62 11.35 4.88
CA VAL A 155 -16.75 11.75 6.28
C VAL A 155 -18.16 12.22 6.56
N ILE A 156 -18.79 11.62 7.57
CA ILE A 156 -20.07 12.03 8.12
C ILE A 156 -19.80 12.69 9.47
N ILE A 157 -20.00 14.00 9.57
CA ILE A 157 -19.89 14.71 10.84
C ILE A 157 -21.24 14.59 11.55
N LEU A 158 -21.23 13.98 12.74
CA LEU A 158 -22.44 13.63 13.47
C LEU A 158 -22.49 14.32 14.84
N PRO A 159 -23.25 15.43 15.00
CA PRO A 159 -23.46 16.05 16.31
C PRO A 159 -24.20 15.12 17.28
N VAL A 160 -23.79 15.14 18.56
CA VAL A 160 -24.30 14.22 19.57
C VAL A 160 -25.80 14.35 19.84
N ASN A 161 -26.35 15.55 19.81
CA ASN A 161 -27.81 15.77 19.97
C ASN A 161 -28.59 15.25 18.76
N ILE A 162 -28.02 15.32 17.56
CA ILE A 162 -28.62 14.76 16.34
C ILE A 162 -28.58 13.24 16.40
N SER A 163 -27.47 12.63 16.84
CA SER A 163 -27.30 11.17 16.88
C SER A 163 -28.41 10.45 17.67
N LYS A 164 -28.89 11.07 18.76
CA LYS A 164 -29.97 10.53 19.62
C LYS A 164 -31.38 10.87 19.17
N SER A 165 -31.55 11.81 18.25
CA SER A 165 -32.85 12.26 17.77
C SER A 165 -33.57 11.19 16.96
N GLU A 166 -34.89 11.04 17.15
CA GLU A 166 -35.68 10.06 16.42
C GLU A 166 -36.18 10.60 15.07
N ILE A 167 -36.14 9.73 14.05
CA ILE A 167 -36.72 10.02 12.73
C ILE A 167 -37.58 8.86 12.23
N ASP A 168 -38.48 9.14 11.30
CA ASP A 168 -39.20 8.10 10.59
C ASP A 168 -38.28 7.43 9.55
N TYR A 169 -38.09 6.13 9.69
CA TYR A 169 -37.19 5.35 8.83
C TYR A 169 -37.95 4.27 8.06
N PRO A 170 -37.90 4.28 6.71
CA PRO A 170 -38.72 3.40 5.87
C PRO A 170 -38.21 1.95 5.78
N ASN A 171 -37.21 1.57 6.54
CA ASN A 171 -36.51 0.28 6.56
C ASN A 171 -35.71 -0.11 5.31
N LYS A 172 -34.54 -0.73 5.55
CA LYS A 172 -33.67 -1.40 4.57
C LYS A 172 -33.23 -0.51 3.39
N ILE A 173 -32.74 0.69 3.68
CA ILE A 173 -32.04 1.48 2.68
C ILE A 173 -30.64 0.90 2.50
N ALA A 174 -30.27 0.62 1.25
CA ALA A 174 -28.92 0.20 0.85
C ALA A 174 -28.47 1.06 -0.34
N VAL A 175 -27.19 1.35 -0.40
CA VAL A 175 -26.57 1.96 -1.58
C VAL A 175 -25.78 0.86 -2.33
N ASN A 176 -26.26 0.51 -3.50
CA ASN A 176 -25.60 -0.44 -4.39
C ASN A 176 -24.97 0.35 -5.54
N TYR A 177 -23.68 0.18 -5.74
CA TYR A 177 -22.94 0.85 -6.79
C TYR A 177 -22.30 -0.19 -7.73
N HIS A 178 -22.55 -0.04 -9.03
CA HIS A 178 -21.89 -0.80 -10.07
C HIS A 178 -20.96 0.14 -10.85
N GLN A 179 -19.68 -0.18 -10.87
CA GLN A 179 -18.72 0.64 -11.61
C GLN A 179 -19.01 0.55 -13.11
N PRO A 180 -19.21 1.70 -13.80
CA PRO A 180 -19.42 1.70 -15.24
C PRO A 180 -18.16 1.23 -15.97
N ARG A 181 -18.34 0.57 -17.10
CA ARG A 181 -17.26 0.23 -18.04
C ARG A 181 -17.14 1.34 -19.06
N ILE A 182 -15.96 1.88 -19.20
CA ILE A 182 -15.66 2.94 -20.16
C ILE A 182 -14.88 2.33 -21.33
N ILE A 183 -15.42 2.43 -22.54
CA ILE A 183 -14.79 1.94 -23.76
C ILE A 183 -14.45 3.16 -24.64
N PRO A 184 -13.18 3.35 -25.07
CA PRO A 184 -12.81 4.42 -25.98
C PRO A 184 -13.55 4.31 -27.32
N ALA A 185 -13.64 5.42 -28.04
CA ALA A 185 -14.23 5.41 -29.37
C ALA A 185 -13.44 4.50 -30.34
N GLN A 186 -14.13 3.87 -31.30
CA GLN A 186 -13.53 2.96 -32.28
C GLN A 186 -12.39 3.62 -33.10
N GLY A 187 -12.51 4.92 -33.38
CA GLY A 187 -11.45 5.68 -34.05
C GLY A 187 -10.17 5.77 -33.25
N ASP A 188 -10.28 5.95 -31.93
CA ASP A 188 -9.14 6.04 -31.00
C ASP A 188 -8.47 4.67 -30.84
N ILE A 189 -9.27 3.60 -30.73
CA ILE A 189 -8.76 2.22 -30.68
C ILE A 189 -7.99 1.87 -31.97
N LYS A 190 -8.49 2.29 -33.13
CA LYS A 190 -7.80 2.11 -34.42
C LYS A 190 -6.50 2.91 -34.47
N ALA A 191 -6.50 4.16 -34.00
CA ALA A 191 -5.29 4.98 -33.91
C ALA A 191 -4.24 4.33 -33.00
N LEU A 192 -4.66 3.76 -31.86
CA LEU A 192 -3.78 3.00 -30.97
C LEU A 192 -3.19 1.76 -31.68
N ALA A 193 -4.02 1.00 -32.40
CA ALA A 193 -3.55 -0.14 -33.19
C ALA A 193 -2.51 0.27 -34.24
N ASP A 194 -2.76 1.36 -34.98
CA ASP A 194 -1.85 1.88 -35.98
C ASP A 194 -0.48 2.26 -35.41
N VAL A 195 -0.44 2.86 -34.20
CA VAL A 195 0.81 3.19 -33.51
C VAL A 195 1.56 1.92 -33.11
N LEU A 196 0.87 0.95 -32.48
CA LEU A 196 1.49 -0.28 -32.00
C LEU A 196 1.98 -1.17 -33.16
N ASN A 197 1.23 -1.26 -34.26
CA ASN A 197 1.63 -2.03 -35.44
C ASN A 197 2.88 -1.45 -36.12
N LYS A 198 3.10 -0.12 -36.07
CA LYS A 198 4.31 0.55 -36.58
C LYS A 198 5.53 0.43 -35.68
N GLY A 199 5.35 0.37 -34.36
CA GLY A 199 6.45 0.26 -33.39
C GLY A 199 7.30 -1.00 -33.61
N LYS A 200 8.61 -0.90 -33.39
CA LYS A 200 9.55 -2.04 -33.54
C LYS A 200 9.97 -2.63 -32.21
N LYS A 201 10.32 -1.76 -31.24
CA LYS A 201 10.70 -2.13 -29.87
C LYS A 201 9.61 -1.67 -28.92
N ILE A 202 8.52 -2.40 -28.84
CA ILE A 202 7.39 -2.03 -28.02
C ILE A 202 7.65 -2.49 -26.58
N GLY A 203 7.53 -1.56 -25.63
CA GLY A 203 7.50 -1.84 -24.21
C GLY A 203 6.09 -1.62 -23.64
N ILE A 204 5.62 -2.51 -22.78
CA ILE A 204 4.36 -2.35 -22.06
C ILE A 204 4.67 -2.06 -20.59
N TYR A 205 4.04 -1.02 -20.05
CA TYR A 205 4.15 -0.67 -18.63
C TYR A 205 2.78 -0.70 -17.97
N ALA A 206 2.56 -1.73 -17.15
CA ALA A 206 1.27 -2.02 -16.53
C ALA A 206 1.17 -1.47 -15.11
N GLY A 207 0.16 -0.65 -14.83
CA GLY A 207 -0.21 -0.16 -13.50
C GLY A 207 -1.35 -0.96 -12.87
N ILE A 208 -1.80 -0.51 -11.69
CA ILE A 208 -2.89 -1.15 -10.93
C ILE A 208 -4.21 -1.19 -11.72
N GLY A 209 -4.43 -0.26 -12.64
CA GLY A 209 -5.61 -0.27 -13.53
C GLY A 209 -5.65 -1.46 -14.48
N SER A 210 -4.55 -2.21 -14.62
CA SER A 210 -4.47 -3.43 -15.43
C SER A 210 -4.82 -4.71 -14.65
N LYS A 211 -5.21 -4.63 -13.37
CA LYS A 211 -5.41 -5.79 -12.49
C LYS A 211 -6.38 -6.83 -13.06
N ASP A 212 -7.45 -6.39 -13.71
CA ASP A 212 -8.49 -7.25 -14.28
C ASP A 212 -8.25 -7.56 -15.78
N ALA A 213 -7.17 -7.02 -16.37
CA ALA A 213 -6.85 -7.11 -17.79
C ALA A 213 -5.76 -8.15 -18.13
N ARG A 214 -5.29 -8.94 -17.15
CA ARG A 214 -4.13 -9.83 -17.32
C ARG A 214 -4.22 -10.73 -18.54
N GLY A 215 -5.36 -11.37 -18.80
CA GLY A 215 -5.53 -12.27 -19.94
C GLY A 215 -5.36 -11.56 -21.28
N ALA A 216 -6.00 -10.42 -21.47
CA ALA A 216 -5.88 -9.59 -22.67
C ALA A 216 -4.48 -8.98 -22.82
N LEU A 217 -3.85 -8.60 -21.70
CA LEU A 217 -2.49 -8.07 -21.66
C LEU A 217 -1.45 -9.08 -22.15
N LEU A 218 -1.52 -10.34 -21.68
CA LEU A 218 -0.60 -11.40 -22.13
C LEU A 218 -0.79 -11.73 -23.62
N GLN A 219 -2.03 -11.75 -24.10
CA GLN A 219 -2.32 -11.94 -25.53
C GLN A 219 -1.76 -10.79 -26.38
N LEU A 220 -1.88 -9.55 -25.91
CA LEU A 220 -1.30 -8.38 -26.57
C LEU A 220 0.23 -8.47 -26.62
N ALA A 221 0.86 -8.81 -25.49
CA ALA A 221 2.31 -8.97 -25.42
C ALA A 221 2.83 -10.06 -26.34
N GLU A 222 2.10 -11.17 -26.48
CA GLU A 222 2.43 -12.24 -27.41
C GLU A 222 2.39 -11.76 -28.86
N LYS A 223 1.31 -11.10 -29.29
CA LYS A 223 1.15 -10.56 -30.65
C LYS A 223 2.24 -9.54 -30.99
N LEU A 224 2.52 -8.63 -30.06
CA LEU A 224 3.50 -7.56 -30.24
C LEU A 224 4.95 -8.00 -30.01
N LYS A 225 5.20 -9.20 -29.46
CA LYS A 225 6.51 -9.64 -28.92
C LYS A 225 7.11 -8.60 -27.99
N ALA A 226 6.26 -8.09 -27.08
CA ALA A 226 6.58 -6.97 -26.19
C ALA A 226 6.85 -7.42 -24.75
N PRO A 227 7.97 -7.02 -24.13
CA PRO A 227 8.19 -7.20 -22.69
C PRO A 227 7.23 -6.34 -21.87
N ILE A 228 6.85 -6.85 -20.69
CA ILE A 228 5.97 -6.18 -19.74
C ILE A 228 6.75 -5.83 -18.48
N ALA A 229 6.94 -4.55 -18.20
CA ALA A 229 7.28 -4.06 -16.87
C ALA A 229 6.01 -3.61 -16.14
N HIS A 230 6.09 -3.53 -14.82
CA HIS A 230 4.93 -3.14 -14.01
C HIS A 230 5.29 -2.19 -12.87
N THR A 231 4.28 -1.47 -12.37
CA THR A 231 4.40 -0.69 -11.14
C THR A 231 4.38 -1.59 -9.93
N SER A 232 4.88 -1.10 -8.79
CA SER A 232 4.82 -1.82 -7.51
C SER A 232 3.40 -2.24 -7.15
N ARG A 233 2.39 -1.40 -7.42
CA ARG A 233 0.98 -1.70 -7.13
C ARG A 233 0.35 -2.75 -8.06
N ALA A 234 0.95 -3.02 -9.20
CA ALA A 234 0.48 -4.02 -10.16
C ALA A 234 1.15 -5.39 -10.00
N LYS A 235 2.18 -5.49 -9.14
CA LYS A 235 2.99 -6.70 -8.92
C LYS A 235 2.12 -7.95 -8.75
N ASP A 236 1.16 -7.92 -7.85
CA ASP A 236 0.30 -9.07 -7.49
C ASP A 236 -0.52 -9.64 -8.64
N PHE A 237 -0.75 -8.85 -9.67
CA PHE A 237 -1.65 -9.18 -10.78
C PHE A 237 -0.91 -9.49 -12.08
N ILE A 238 0.33 -8.98 -12.25
CA ILE A 238 1.03 -8.98 -13.53
C ILE A 238 2.26 -9.88 -13.52
N GLU A 239 2.95 -10.02 -12.38
CA GLU A 239 4.27 -10.67 -12.33
C GLU A 239 4.23 -12.18 -12.50
N TYR A 240 3.30 -12.87 -11.85
CA TYR A 240 3.26 -14.35 -11.82
C TYR A 240 2.91 -14.96 -13.17
N ASP A 241 3.47 -16.16 -13.47
CA ASP A 241 3.20 -16.94 -14.68
C ASP A 241 3.15 -16.09 -15.97
N ASN A 242 4.06 -15.14 -16.08
CA ASN A 242 4.12 -14.17 -17.16
C ASN A 242 5.45 -14.30 -17.92
N PRO A 243 5.47 -14.96 -19.11
CA PRO A 243 6.70 -15.16 -19.87
C PRO A 243 7.28 -13.86 -20.46
N TYR A 244 6.53 -12.78 -20.44
CA TYR A 244 6.92 -11.45 -20.95
C TYR A 244 7.39 -10.51 -19.82
N ASN A 245 7.34 -10.98 -18.55
CA ASN A 245 7.69 -10.17 -17.39
C ASN A 245 9.16 -9.76 -17.38
N VAL A 246 9.41 -8.47 -17.16
CA VAL A 246 10.75 -7.91 -16.95
C VAL A 246 10.86 -7.15 -15.63
N GLY A 247 9.88 -7.35 -14.75
CA GLY A 247 9.88 -6.91 -13.37
C GLY A 247 9.38 -5.48 -13.14
N MET A 248 9.45 -5.12 -11.90
CA MET A 248 9.04 -3.81 -11.40
C MET A 248 10.04 -2.73 -11.78
N THR A 249 9.56 -1.54 -12.15
CA THR A 249 10.42 -0.37 -12.34
C THR A 249 9.88 0.87 -11.62
N GLY A 250 10.76 1.86 -11.44
CA GLY A 250 10.59 3.05 -10.63
C GLY A 250 11.72 3.14 -9.59
N MET A 251 11.64 4.07 -8.63
CA MET A 251 12.69 4.32 -7.63
C MET A 251 13.12 3.07 -6.86
N ILE A 252 12.18 2.21 -6.53
CA ILE A 252 12.40 0.96 -5.79
C ILE A 252 12.44 -0.28 -6.68
N GLY A 253 12.40 -0.09 -8.01
CA GLY A 253 12.40 -1.15 -9.00
C GLY A 253 13.73 -1.86 -9.18
N ILE A 254 13.83 -2.68 -10.23
CA ILE A 254 15.01 -3.44 -10.60
C ILE A 254 15.54 -3.05 -11.99
N GLU A 255 16.79 -3.39 -12.28
CA GLU A 255 17.52 -3.01 -13.49
C GLU A 255 16.80 -3.36 -14.79
N SER A 256 16.23 -4.54 -14.88
CA SER A 256 15.63 -5.05 -16.11
C SER A 256 14.40 -4.24 -16.56
N GLY A 257 13.49 -3.91 -15.64
CA GLY A 257 12.34 -3.07 -15.94
C GLY A 257 12.74 -1.66 -16.38
N PHE A 258 13.73 -1.05 -15.71
CA PHE A 258 14.29 0.25 -16.08
C PHE A 258 14.89 0.23 -17.49
N THR A 259 15.73 -0.77 -17.76
CA THR A 259 16.43 -0.90 -19.04
C THR A 259 15.44 -1.10 -20.20
N MET A 260 14.37 -1.86 -19.98
CA MET A 260 13.31 -2.03 -20.97
C MET A 260 12.64 -0.69 -21.31
N LEU A 261 12.23 0.10 -20.32
CA LEU A 261 11.60 1.40 -20.54
C LEU A 261 12.52 2.35 -21.33
N LYS A 262 13.80 2.41 -20.97
CA LYS A 262 14.77 3.31 -21.61
C LYS A 262 15.07 2.95 -23.07
N ASN A 263 14.94 1.68 -23.48
CA ASN A 263 15.35 1.19 -24.80
C ASN A 263 14.19 0.90 -25.76
N CYS A 264 12.93 1.07 -25.35
CA CYS A 264 11.80 0.94 -26.27
C CYS A 264 11.68 2.16 -27.19
N ASP A 265 11.14 1.96 -28.42
CA ASP A 265 10.77 3.03 -29.35
C ASP A 265 9.29 3.41 -29.25
N THR A 266 8.50 2.52 -28.68
CA THR A 266 7.07 2.71 -28.44
C THR A 266 6.74 2.19 -27.04
N LEU A 267 6.20 3.04 -26.18
CA LEU A 267 5.81 2.72 -24.82
C LEU A 267 4.30 2.78 -24.65
N LEU A 268 3.70 1.66 -24.28
CA LEU A 268 2.29 1.57 -23.94
C LEU A 268 2.11 1.59 -22.42
N LEU A 269 1.51 2.66 -21.91
CA LEU A 269 1.14 2.83 -20.50
C LEU A 269 -0.30 2.35 -20.28
N LEU A 270 -0.51 1.42 -19.35
CA LEU A 270 -1.82 0.84 -19.07
C LEU A 270 -2.21 1.05 -17.61
N GLY A 271 -3.20 1.87 -17.35
CA GLY A 271 -3.78 2.09 -16.01
C GLY A 271 -2.77 2.53 -14.96
N THR A 272 -1.93 3.51 -15.30
CA THR A 272 -0.88 4.03 -14.41
C THR A 272 -0.70 5.54 -14.53
N ASP A 273 -0.55 6.19 -13.38
CA ASP A 273 -0.12 7.59 -13.22
C ASP A 273 1.35 7.67 -12.78
N PHE A 274 2.22 6.84 -13.34
CA PHE A 274 3.62 6.68 -12.96
C PHE A 274 4.34 8.02 -12.78
N ALA A 275 4.76 8.30 -11.54
CA ALA A 275 5.10 9.65 -11.08
C ALA A 275 6.53 10.11 -11.43
N TRP A 276 7.38 9.27 -11.97
CA TRP A 276 8.82 9.48 -12.06
C TRP A 276 9.29 9.81 -13.48
N PRO A 277 9.33 11.10 -13.91
CA PRO A 277 9.64 11.48 -15.29
C PRO A 277 11.00 10.98 -15.80
N GLN A 278 12.01 10.90 -14.92
CA GLN A 278 13.36 10.43 -15.26
C GLN A 278 13.42 8.97 -15.76
N PHE A 279 12.37 8.17 -15.53
CA PHE A 279 12.29 6.78 -15.98
C PHE A 279 11.70 6.65 -17.39
N PHE A 280 11.03 7.68 -17.91
CA PHE A 280 10.47 7.62 -19.25
C PHE A 280 11.58 7.63 -20.33
N PRO A 281 11.35 6.96 -21.49
CA PRO A 281 12.28 7.03 -22.60
C PRO A 281 12.22 8.40 -23.28
N GLU A 282 13.39 8.95 -23.68
CA GLU A 282 13.49 10.31 -24.22
C GLU A 282 12.91 10.47 -25.64
N LYS A 283 12.94 9.40 -26.45
CA LYS A 283 12.63 9.46 -27.90
C LYS A 283 11.53 8.51 -28.34
N ALA A 284 10.84 7.85 -27.41
CA ALA A 284 9.81 6.90 -27.74
C ALA A 284 8.47 7.58 -28.06
N THR A 285 7.67 6.94 -28.88
CA THR A 285 6.24 7.24 -29.00
C THR A 285 5.54 6.69 -27.76
N ILE A 286 4.93 7.55 -26.95
CA ILE A 286 4.24 7.16 -25.72
C ILE A 286 2.72 7.22 -25.94
N VAL A 287 2.06 6.11 -25.65
CA VAL A 287 0.59 6.01 -25.66
C VAL A 287 0.09 5.56 -24.31
N GLN A 288 -1.04 6.11 -23.87
CA GLN A 288 -1.57 5.86 -22.52
C GLN A 288 -3.06 5.53 -22.56
N VAL A 289 -3.44 4.49 -21.83
CA VAL A 289 -4.84 4.13 -21.56
C VAL A 289 -5.07 4.23 -20.07
N ASP A 290 -6.01 5.06 -19.64
CA ASP A 290 -6.37 5.20 -18.23
C ASP A 290 -7.87 5.48 -18.07
N ILE A 291 -8.48 4.91 -17.04
CA ILE A 291 -9.89 5.16 -16.70
C ILE A 291 -10.11 6.59 -16.21
N ASN A 292 -9.09 7.20 -15.59
CA ASN A 292 -9.12 8.58 -15.11
C ASN A 292 -8.50 9.49 -16.17
N LEU A 293 -9.32 10.33 -16.79
CA LEU A 293 -8.88 11.28 -17.81
C LEU A 293 -7.74 12.19 -17.32
N GLU A 294 -7.77 12.58 -16.04
CA GLU A 294 -6.74 13.44 -15.43
C GLU A 294 -5.34 12.81 -15.35
N ASN A 295 -5.23 11.49 -15.46
CA ASN A 295 -3.93 10.81 -15.45
C ASN A 295 -3.24 10.86 -16.81
N ILE A 296 -4.01 11.05 -17.89
CA ILE A 296 -3.50 11.00 -19.27
C ILE A 296 -2.62 12.24 -19.52
N GLY A 297 -1.35 11.99 -19.82
CA GLY A 297 -0.38 13.06 -20.08
C GLY A 297 0.07 13.85 -18.85
N LYS A 298 -0.42 13.53 -17.64
CA LYS A 298 -0.14 14.28 -16.40
C LYS A 298 1.34 14.29 -16.02
N ARG A 299 2.04 13.18 -16.22
CA ARG A 299 3.43 13.00 -15.77
C ARG A 299 4.45 13.14 -16.87
N HIS A 300 4.06 12.85 -18.08
CA HIS A 300 4.88 12.95 -19.28
C HIS A 300 3.97 13.21 -20.48
N PRO A 301 4.35 14.06 -21.44
CA PRO A 301 3.59 14.22 -22.67
C PRO A 301 3.37 12.88 -23.37
N VAL A 302 2.15 12.63 -23.83
CA VAL A 302 1.79 11.42 -24.59
C VAL A 302 1.42 11.76 -26.03
N ASN A 303 1.77 10.88 -26.97
CA ASN A 303 1.42 11.05 -28.38
C ASN A 303 -0.04 10.68 -28.65
N LEU A 304 -0.58 9.77 -27.84
CA LEU A 304 -1.98 9.37 -27.92
C LEU A 304 -2.47 8.95 -26.51
N GLY A 305 -3.58 9.51 -26.07
CA GLY A 305 -4.22 9.16 -24.81
C GLY A 305 -5.65 8.68 -25.03
N LEU A 306 -6.03 7.55 -24.42
CA LEU A 306 -7.36 6.98 -24.47
C LEU A 306 -7.97 6.92 -23.07
N ASN A 307 -9.14 7.53 -22.89
CA ASN A 307 -9.89 7.38 -21.65
C ASN A 307 -10.75 6.10 -21.72
N GLY A 308 -10.39 5.10 -20.94
CA GLY A 308 -11.09 3.82 -20.94
C GLY A 308 -10.59 2.83 -19.90
N ASP A 309 -11.42 1.83 -19.64
CA ASP A 309 -11.04 0.63 -18.90
C ASP A 309 -10.00 -0.15 -19.68
N VAL A 310 -8.93 -0.57 -19.00
CA VAL A 310 -7.81 -1.26 -19.67
C VAL A 310 -8.28 -2.58 -20.31
N ASN A 311 -9.03 -3.41 -19.58
CA ASN A 311 -9.48 -4.70 -20.11
C ASN A 311 -10.39 -4.52 -21.33
N GLU A 312 -11.39 -3.65 -21.24
CA GLU A 312 -12.33 -3.40 -22.32
C GLU A 312 -11.62 -2.80 -23.56
N THR A 313 -10.67 -1.90 -23.33
CA THR A 313 -9.84 -1.33 -24.40
C THR A 313 -8.99 -2.41 -25.09
N LEU A 314 -8.31 -3.27 -24.32
CA LEU A 314 -7.48 -4.33 -24.89
C LEU A 314 -8.30 -5.37 -25.65
N LEU A 315 -9.48 -5.74 -25.19
CA LEU A 315 -10.37 -6.66 -25.91
C LEU A 315 -10.79 -6.12 -27.27
N GLN A 316 -11.04 -4.81 -27.40
CA GLN A 316 -11.35 -4.16 -28.69
C GLN A 316 -10.10 -3.97 -29.56
N LEU A 317 -8.93 -3.81 -28.96
CA LEU A 317 -7.66 -3.59 -29.64
C LEU A 317 -7.10 -4.88 -30.26
N LEU A 318 -7.18 -6.01 -29.57
CA LEU A 318 -6.56 -7.29 -29.95
C LEU A 318 -6.86 -7.76 -31.38
N PRO A 319 -8.09 -7.62 -31.93
CA PRO A 319 -8.39 -7.98 -33.32
C PRO A 319 -7.67 -7.12 -34.35
N LEU A 320 -7.23 -5.91 -33.99
CA LEU A 320 -6.60 -4.92 -34.87
C LEU A 320 -5.06 -4.98 -34.85
N ILE A 321 -4.49 -5.81 -33.97
CA ILE A 321 -3.04 -5.95 -33.81
C ILE A 321 -2.49 -7.05 -34.70
N ASP A 322 -1.47 -6.69 -35.47
CA ASP A 322 -0.70 -7.62 -36.31
C ASP A 322 0.19 -8.51 -35.45
N ASN A 323 0.38 -9.77 -35.88
CA ASN A 323 1.34 -10.66 -35.23
C ASN A 323 2.76 -10.31 -35.68
N LYS A 324 3.58 -9.81 -34.74
CA LYS A 324 5.00 -9.55 -35.00
C LYS A 324 5.82 -10.84 -34.93
N THR A 325 6.86 -10.91 -35.77
CA THR A 325 7.79 -12.07 -35.84
C THR A 325 9.14 -11.78 -35.21
N ASP A 326 9.55 -10.51 -35.13
CA ASP A 326 10.79 -10.09 -34.48
C ASP A 326 10.58 -10.06 -32.95
N ASP A 327 11.28 -10.94 -32.24
CA ASP A 327 11.24 -11.08 -30.79
C ASP A 327 12.56 -10.67 -30.11
N ASP A 328 13.51 -10.08 -30.82
CA ASP A 328 14.86 -9.80 -30.31
C ASP A 328 14.83 -8.86 -29.10
N PHE A 329 13.97 -7.82 -29.11
CA PHE A 329 13.81 -6.92 -27.98
C PHE A 329 13.21 -7.62 -26.76
N LEU A 330 12.18 -8.44 -26.95
CA LEU A 330 11.55 -9.23 -25.89
C LEU A 330 12.55 -10.20 -25.27
N ARG A 331 13.23 -11.00 -26.09
CA ARG A 331 14.19 -12.01 -25.61
C ARG A 331 15.31 -11.38 -24.80
N LYS A 332 15.93 -10.30 -25.31
CA LYS A 332 16.99 -9.58 -24.58
C LYS A 332 16.52 -9.01 -23.25
N SER A 333 15.29 -8.48 -23.20
CA SER A 333 14.70 -7.94 -21.98
C SER A 333 14.42 -9.02 -20.93
N VAL A 334 13.88 -10.17 -21.36
CA VAL A 334 13.61 -11.32 -20.47
C VAL A 334 14.91 -11.96 -19.99
N ASP A 335 15.91 -12.10 -20.85
CA ASP A 335 17.23 -12.64 -20.47
C ASP A 335 17.94 -11.73 -19.45
N LEU A 336 17.83 -10.39 -19.62
CA LEU A 336 18.32 -9.47 -18.62
C LEU A 336 17.57 -9.62 -17.30
N HIS A 337 16.26 -9.82 -17.35
CA HIS A 337 15.45 -10.03 -16.14
C HIS A 337 15.89 -11.26 -15.36
N LYS A 338 16.10 -12.39 -16.03
CA LYS A 338 16.63 -13.62 -15.39
C LYS A 338 17.97 -13.37 -14.70
N LYS A 339 18.91 -12.73 -15.40
CA LYS A 339 20.23 -12.37 -14.82
C LYS A 339 20.09 -11.42 -13.63
N THR A 340 19.15 -10.46 -13.69
CA THR A 340 18.90 -9.54 -12.58
C THR A 340 18.39 -10.29 -11.35
N LEU A 341 17.45 -11.24 -11.51
CA LEU A 341 16.93 -12.05 -10.40
C LEU A 341 18.01 -12.94 -9.77
N GLU A 342 18.86 -13.56 -10.59
CA GLU A 342 20.00 -14.35 -10.10
C GLU A 342 20.98 -13.49 -9.28
N LYS A 343 21.30 -12.29 -9.76
CA LYS A 343 22.19 -11.34 -9.10
C LYS A 343 21.67 -10.90 -7.73
N ILE A 344 20.36 -10.66 -7.59
CA ILE A 344 19.74 -10.19 -6.34
C ILE A 344 19.33 -11.31 -5.39
N SER A 345 19.54 -12.60 -5.72
CA SER A 345 19.22 -13.74 -4.85
C SER A 345 20.14 -13.80 -3.63
N TRP A 346 19.55 -14.03 -2.45
CA TRP A 346 20.25 -14.05 -1.17
C TRP A 346 20.14 -15.35 -0.37
N LEU A 347 19.37 -16.35 -0.82
CA LEU A 347 19.16 -17.59 -0.04
C LEU A 347 20.46 -18.28 0.34
N GLU A 348 21.38 -18.48 -0.63
CA GLU A 348 22.65 -19.13 -0.34
C GLU A 348 23.68 -18.20 0.32
N LYS A 349 23.71 -16.93 -0.10
CA LYS A 349 24.65 -15.93 0.42
C LYS A 349 24.30 -15.57 1.87
N GLY A 350 23.01 -15.36 2.16
CA GLY A 350 22.51 -14.97 3.47
C GLY A 350 22.76 -16.04 4.54
N ALA A 351 22.60 -17.33 4.20
CA ALA A 351 22.85 -18.43 5.12
C ALA A 351 24.33 -18.56 5.54
N LYS A 352 25.25 -17.99 4.76
CA LYS A 352 26.70 -18.00 5.01
C LYS A 352 27.24 -16.65 5.51
N ALA A 353 26.39 -15.67 5.68
CA ALA A 353 26.76 -14.34 6.13
C ALA A 353 27.04 -14.31 7.64
N HIS A 354 27.79 -13.30 8.11
CA HIS A 354 28.06 -13.12 9.55
C HIS A 354 26.96 -12.34 10.28
N VAL A 355 26.12 -11.64 9.51
CA VAL A 355 24.97 -10.85 10.00
C VAL A 355 23.76 -11.17 9.16
N ILE A 356 22.57 -10.98 9.71
CA ILE A 356 21.33 -11.17 8.96
C ILE A 356 21.13 -10.01 8.00
N HIS A 357 21.05 -10.31 6.70
CA HIS A 357 20.65 -9.37 5.67
C HIS A 357 19.12 -9.37 5.48
N PRO A 358 18.45 -8.22 5.37
CA PRO A 358 16.99 -8.15 5.23
C PRO A 358 16.47 -8.86 3.97
N GLN A 359 17.26 -8.95 2.92
CA GLN A 359 16.95 -9.73 1.71
C GLN A 359 16.82 -11.22 1.99
N TYR A 360 17.71 -11.76 2.83
CA TYR A 360 17.67 -13.17 3.24
C TYR A 360 16.42 -13.45 4.09
N LEU A 361 16.11 -12.58 5.05
CA LEU A 361 14.88 -12.66 5.82
C LEU A 361 13.65 -12.65 4.90
N ALA A 362 13.57 -11.71 3.96
CA ALA A 362 12.44 -11.61 3.04
C ALA A 362 12.28 -12.87 2.18
N GLN A 363 13.38 -13.45 1.68
CA GLN A 363 13.33 -14.70 0.90
C GLN A 363 12.98 -15.94 1.76
N LEU A 364 13.33 -15.97 3.04
CA LEU A 364 12.87 -17.02 3.95
C LEU A 364 11.36 -16.88 4.24
N LEU A 365 10.87 -15.67 4.42
CA LEU A 365 9.43 -15.41 4.52
C LEU A 365 8.69 -15.85 3.25
N ASP A 366 9.22 -15.53 2.08
CA ASP A 366 8.68 -15.97 0.80
C ASP A 366 8.61 -17.49 0.66
N LYS A 367 9.69 -18.18 1.08
CA LYS A 367 9.84 -19.63 1.01
C LYS A 367 8.85 -20.38 1.90
N HIS A 368 8.59 -19.87 3.12
CA HIS A 368 7.85 -20.59 4.15
C HIS A 368 6.41 -20.05 4.39
N ALA A 369 6.05 -18.89 3.82
CA ALA A 369 4.69 -18.38 3.93
C ALA A 369 3.69 -19.17 3.09
N ASP A 370 2.42 -19.16 3.53
CA ASP A 370 1.32 -19.79 2.82
C ASP A 370 1.19 -19.26 1.38
N SER A 371 0.68 -20.12 0.49
CA SER A 371 0.52 -19.77 -0.93
C SER A 371 -0.46 -18.61 -1.16
N ASP A 372 -1.36 -18.34 -0.22
CA ASP A 372 -2.34 -17.26 -0.27
C ASP A 372 -2.07 -16.16 0.77
N ALA A 373 -0.88 -16.13 1.38
CA ALA A 373 -0.51 -15.14 2.38
C ALA A 373 -0.70 -13.70 1.90
N ILE A 374 -1.03 -12.81 2.84
CA ILE A 374 -1.08 -11.36 2.59
C ILE A 374 0.08 -10.72 3.33
N PHE A 375 0.89 -9.97 2.61
CA PHE A 375 2.03 -9.23 3.17
C PHE A 375 1.72 -7.74 3.25
N THR A 376 2.08 -7.13 4.37
CA THR A 376 2.10 -5.66 4.51
C THR A 376 3.52 -5.20 4.82
N ALA A 377 3.88 -3.97 4.44
CA ALA A 377 5.18 -3.41 4.78
C ALA A 377 5.11 -1.92 5.10
N ASP A 378 5.94 -1.47 6.04
CA ASP A 378 6.08 -0.05 6.34
C ASP A 378 6.71 0.72 5.19
N GLY A 379 6.29 1.96 5.00
CA GLY A 379 7.01 2.92 4.15
C GLY A 379 8.47 3.05 4.62
N GLY A 380 9.42 2.88 3.68
CA GLY A 380 10.85 2.83 3.95
C GLY A 380 11.53 1.60 3.37
N SER A 381 12.66 1.16 3.95
CA SER A 381 13.40 -0.01 3.43
C SER A 381 12.59 -1.32 3.48
N ALA A 382 11.72 -1.50 4.48
CA ALA A 382 10.88 -2.69 4.62
C ALA A 382 10.01 -2.96 3.37
N MET A 383 9.38 -1.92 2.79
CA MET A 383 8.59 -2.09 1.56
C MET A 383 9.45 -2.53 0.37
N VAL A 384 10.69 -2.10 0.31
CA VAL A 384 11.60 -2.50 -0.79
C VAL A 384 11.94 -3.98 -0.69
N TRP A 385 12.22 -4.46 0.52
CA TRP A 385 12.49 -5.88 0.76
C TRP A 385 11.27 -6.74 0.44
N MET A 386 10.07 -6.33 0.85
CA MET A 386 8.84 -7.00 0.47
C MET A 386 8.65 -7.03 -1.05
N LEU A 387 8.70 -5.89 -1.71
CA LEU A 387 8.38 -5.77 -3.14
C LEU A 387 9.40 -6.44 -4.06
N ARG A 388 10.68 -6.53 -3.64
CA ARG A 388 11.73 -7.18 -4.44
C ARG A 388 11.85 -8.67 -4.22
N TYR A 389 11.51 -9.18 -3.03
CA TYR A 389 11.85 -10.54 -2.61
C TYR A 389 10.66 -11.43 -2.29
N ILE A 390 9.46 -10.89 -2.11
CA ILE A 390 8.24 -11.70 -1.98
C ILE A 390 7.68 -11.97 -3.37
N ASN A 391 7.67 -13.24 -3.77
CA ASN A 391 7.13 -13.65 -5.06
C ASN A 391 5.61 -13.71 -5.04
N THR A 392 5.00 -13.34 -6.16
CA THR A 392 3.55 -13.43 -6.36
C THR A 392 3.18 -14.67 -7.16
N ASN A 393 1.97 -15.18 -6.94
CA ASN A 393 1.46 -16.41 -7.57
C ASN A 393 -0.03 -16.30 -7.95
N GLY A 394 -0.55 -15.08 -7.99
CA GLY A 394 -1.96 -14.79 -8.26
C GLY A 394 -2.88 -14.89 -7.03
N GLN A 395 -2.44 -15.52 -5.95
CA GLN A 395 -3.20 -15.62 -4.69
C GLN A 395 -2.62 -14.73 -3.59
N ARG A 396 -1.29 -14.65 -3.48
CA ARG A 396 -0.60 -13.74 -2.57
C ARG A 396 -0.91 -12.30 -2.88
N ARG A 397 -0.95 -11.47 -1.84
CA ARG A 397 -1.20 -10.03 -1.94
C ARG A 397 -0.12 -9.27 -1.20
N THR A 398 0.23 -8.11 -1.71
CA THR A 398 1.16 -7.18 -1.09
C THR A 398 0.51 -5.81 -0.92
N LEU A 399 0.70 -5.18 0.24
CA LEU A 399 0.18 -3.85 0.53
C LEU A 399 1.22 -3.02 1.28
N THR A 400 1.40 -1.79 0.88
CA THR A 400 2.30 -0.83 1.53
C THR A 400 1.91 0.59 1.14
N SER A 401 2.42 1.57 1.87
CA SER A 401 2.13 2.99 1.64
C SER A 401 2.91 3.58 0.48
N LEU A 402 2.52 3.27 -0.76
CA LEU A 402 3.23 3.74 -1.96
C LEU A 402 2.84 5.15 -2.43
N LYS A 403 1.62 5.61 -2.11
CA LYS A 403 1.12 6.92 -2.51
C LYS A 403 1.19 7.97 -1.41
N HIS A 404 1.16 7.55 -0.17
CA HIS A 404 1.27 8.42 0.99
C HIS A 404 2.69 8.42 1.56
N GLY A 405 3.36 7.27 1.57
CA GLY A 405 4.75 7.12 1.99
C GLY A 405 4.93 7.14 3.51
N THR A 406 3.89 6.79 4.26
CA THR A 406 3.96 6.81 5.72
C THR A 406 4.70 5.59 6.27
N MET A 407 5.37 5.77 7.39
CA MET A 407 5.79 4.71 8.29
C MET A 407 4.60 4.22 9.13
N ALA A 408 4.78 3.19 9.92
CA ALA A 408 3.82 2.64 10.89
C ALA A 408 2.52 2.04 10.28
N ASN A 409 2.42 1.93 8.97
CA ASN A 409 1.22 1.41 8.30
C ASN A 409 1.12 -0.12 8.30
N ALA A 410 2.24 -0.83 8.36
CA ALA A 410 2.27 -2.28 8.11
C ALA A 410 1.51 -3.10 9.14
N MET A 411 1.78 -2.90 10.43
CA MET A 411 1.09 -3.60 11.53
C MET A 411 -0.41 -3.25 11.56
N PRO A 412 -0.84 -1.98 11.52
CA PRO A 412 -2.24 -1.62 11.43
C PRO A 412 -2.97 -2.22 10.22
N GLN A 413 -2.36 -2.19 9.06
CA GLN A 413 -2.92 -2.83 7.85
C GLN A 413 -3.07 -4.35 8.07
N ALA A 414 -2.08 -4.99 8.70
CA ALA A 414 -2.17 -6.43 9.02
C ALA A 414 -3.31 -6.74 10.00
N LEU A 415 -3.60 -5.86 10.97
CA LEU A 415 -4.75 -6.02 11.87
C LEU A 415 -6.07 -6.04 11.09
N GLY A 416 -6.31 -5.04 10.24
CA GLY A 416 -7.52 -4.96 9.42
C GLY A 416 -7.65 -6.13 8.46
N LEU A 417 -6.55 -6.54 7.82
CA LEU A 417 -6.54 -7.68 6.91
C LEU A 417 -6.76 -9.00 7.61
N LYS A 418 -6.20 -9.19 8.82
CA LYS A 418 -6.46 -10.43 9.59
C LYS A 418 -7.89 -10.51 10.09
N LYS A 419 -8.52 -9.37 10.40
CA LYS A 419 -9.95 -9.32 10.72
C LYS A 419 -10.81 -9.68 9.51
N ALA A 420 -10.51 -9.10 8.35
CA ALA A 420 -11.26 -9.35 7.11
C ALA A 420 -11.06 -10.76 6.54
N PHE A 421 -9.87 -11.33 6.70
CA PHE A 421 -9.47 -12.63 6.16
C PHE A 421 -8.94 -13.58 7.26
N PRO A 422 -9.81 -14.03 8.19
CA PRO A 422 -9.38 -14.76 9.38
C PRO A 422 -8.67 -16.09 9.08
N ASN A 423 -8.93 -16.69 7.92
CA ASN A 423 -8.35 -17.98 7.51
C ASN A 423 -7.04 -17.84 6.72
N ARG A 424 -6.66 -16.61 6.29
CA ARG A 424 -5.41 -16.37 5.56
C ARG A 424 -4.28 -16.01 6.53
N GLN A 425 -3.07 -16.40 6.19
CA GLN A 425 -1.88 -15.92 6.86
C GLN A 425 -1.65 -14.45 6.49
N VAL A 426 -1.51 -13.58 7.49
CA VAL A 426 -1.21 -12.15 7.30
C VAL A 426 0.10 -11.83 7.99
N ILE A 427 1.06 -11.31 7.22
CA ILE A 427 2.43 -11.06 7.65
C ILE A 427 2.75 -9.58 7.47
N SER A 428 3.07 -8.88 8.55
CA SER A 428 3.57 -7.52 8.54
C SER A 428 5.10 -7.53 8.53
N MET A 429 5.72 -6.85 7.58
CA MET A 429 7.14 -6.55 7.54
C MET A 429 7.32 -5.10 8.03
N SER A 430 7.49 -4.92 9.32
CA SER A 430 7.63 -3.61 9.95
C SER A 430 9.10 -3.24 10.12
N GLY A 431 9.44 -1.97 9.84
CA GLY A 431 10.67 -1.40 10.36
C GLY A 431 10.58 -1.20 11.86
N ASP A 432 11.70 -1.26 12.57
CA ASP A 432 11.75 -1.01 14.01
C ASP A 432 11.22 0.38 14.39
N GLY A 433 11.63 1.42 13.67
CA GLY A 433 11.11 2.78 13.85
C GLY A 433 9.63 2.90 13.52
N GLY A 434 9.15 2.20 12.45
CA GLY A 434 7.74 2.23 12.06
C GLY A 434 6.85 1.55 13.10
N LEU A 435 7.21 0.35 13.57
CA LEU A 435 6.46 -0.33 14.59
C LEU A 435 6.39 0.48 15.90
N ALA A 436 7.52 1.11 16.29
CA ALA A 436 7.60 1.87 17.55
C ALA A 436 6.58 3.03 17.60
N MET A 437 6.21 3.62 16.46
CA MET A 437 5.25 4.75 16.41
C MET A 437 3.84 4.35 16.89
N LEU A 438 3.39 3.14 16.59
CA LEU A 438 2.04 2.65 16.94
C LEU A 438 2.08 1.35 17.77
N LEU A 439 3.16 1.15 18.52
CA LEU A 439 3.47 -0.06 19.29
C LEU A 439 2.33 -0.50 20.23
N GLY A 440 1.56 0.45 20.77
CA GLY A 440 0.45 0.18 21.68
C GLY A 440 -0.64 -0.72 21.09
N ASP A 441 -0.79 -0.72 19.77
CA ASP A 441 -1.80 -1.53 19.09
C ASP A 441 -1.42 -3.01 18.91
N LEU A 442 -0.25 -3.44 19.35
CA LEU A 442 -0.01 -4.86 19.60
C LEU A 442 -1.01 -5.43 20.61
N LEU A 443 -1.50 -4.61 21.56
CA LEU A 443 -2.57 -4.99 22.50
C LEU A 443 -3.90 -5.24 21.78
N THR A 444 -4.17 -4.57 20.67
CA THR A 444 -5.35 -4.84 19.84
C THR A 444 -5.30 -6.27 19.28
N MET A 445 -4.13 -6.77 18.88
CA MET A 445 -4.01 -8.16 18.39
C MET A 445 -4.41 -9.19 19.45
N THR A 446 -4.02 -8.98 20.69
CA THR A 446 -4.39 -9.91 21.80
C THR A 446 -5.86 -9.76 22.18
N GLN A 447 -6.36 -8.53 22.29
CA GLN A 447 -7.75 -8.26 22.64
C GLN A 447 -8.73 -8.80 21.61
N GLU A 448 -8.50 -8.53 20.32
CA GLU A 448 -9.34 -8.97 19.21
C GLU A 448 -9.00 -10.39 18.71
N LYS A 449 -8.03 -11.07 19.37
CA LYS A 449 -7.56 -12.42 19.03
C LYS A 449 -7.14 -12.58 17.57
N LEU A 450 -6.46 -11.57 17.05
CA LEU A 450 -6.01 -11.53 15.66
C LEU A 450 -4.66 -12.23 15.50
N ALA A 451 -4.64 -13.41 14.89
CA ALA A 451 -3.44 -14.21 14.65
C ALA A 451 -2.59 -13.67 13.48
N ALA A 452 -2.34 -12.36 13.45
CA ALA A 452 -1.40 -11.77 12.51
C ALA A 452 0.06 -12.01 12.93
N LYS A 453 0.97 -11.97 11.97
CA LYS A 453 2.40 -12.22 12.12
C LYS A 453 3.16 -10.92 11.90
N ILE A 454 3.83 -10.41 12.92
CA ILE A 454 4.59 -9.16 12.83
C ILE A 454 6.07 -9.49 12.86
N VAL A 455 6.76 -9.34 11.73
CA VAL A 455 8.21 -9.43 11.65
C VAL A 455 8.81 -8.04 11.67
N ILE A 456 9.79 -7.83 12.56
CA ILE A 456 10.47 -6.56 12.75
C ILE A 456 11.85 -6.64 12.12
N ILE A 457 12.10 -5.80 11.14
CA ILE A 457 13.42 -5.60 10.54
C ILE A 457 14.13 -4.57 11.42
N ASN A 458 14.85 -5.06 12.42
CA ASN A 458 15.48 -4.23 13.46
C ASN A 458 16.94 -3.97 13.11
N ASN A 459 17.19 -2.85 12.44
CA ASN A 459 18.54 -2.38 12.13
C ASN A 459 18.99 -1.20 13.03
N LYS A 460 18.16 -0.82 14.01
CA LYS A 460 18.38 0.30 14.93
C LYS A 460 18.59 1.65 14.24
N SER A 461 17.99 1.83 13.06
CA SER A 461 18.14 3.07 12.30
C SER A 461 16.91 3.38 11.43
N LEU A 462 16.64 4.67 11.23
CA LEU A 462 15.79 5.16 10.15
C LEU A 462 16.55 5.07 8.82
N ASN A 463 16.87 3.84 8.44
CA ASN A 463 17.84 3.48 7.41
C ASN A 463 17.60 4.12 6.04
N PHE A 464 16.33 4.29 5.63
CA PHE A 464 16.04 4.92 4.34
C PHE A 464 16.46 6.41 4.33
N VAL A 465 16.17 7.13 5.41
CA VAL A 465 16.58 8.54 5.61
C VAL A 465 18.11 8.63 5.75
N GLU A 466 18.71 7.71 6.49
CA GLU A 466 20.17 7.62 6.62
C GLU A 466 20.85 7.46 5.26
N LEU A 467 20.30 6.59 4.40
CA LEU A 467 20.81 6.41 3.04
C LEU A 467 20.69 7.70 2.22
N GLU A 468 19.56 8.40 2.29
CA GLU A 468 19.35 9.67 1.59
C GLU A 468 20.36 10.73 2.03
N GLN A 469 20.59 10.87 3.34
CA GLN A 469 21.63 11.76 3.87
C GLN A 469 23.03 11.41 3.32
N LYS A 470 23.39 10.12 3.31
CA LYS A 470 24.69 9.64 2.80
C LYS A 470 24.85 9.89 1.29
N VAL A 471 23.79 9.70 0.51
CA VAL A 471 23.79 9.96 -0.94
C VAL A 471 23.95 11.45 -1.25
N GLU A 472 23.44 12.33 -0.41
CA GLU A 472 23.67 13.78 -0.49
C GLU A 472 25.04 14.22 0.04
N GLY A 473 25.87 13.30 0.55
CA GLY A 473 27.19 13.57 1.13
C GLY A 473 27.13 14.19 2.53
N LEU A 474 26.03 14.01 3.23
CA LEU A 474 25.86 14.45 4.62
C LEU A 474 26.25 13.32 5.58
N LEU A 475 26.69 13.66 6.79
CA LEU A 475 26.77 12.70 7.88
C LEU A 475 25.34 12.38 8.33
N ASN A 476 25.08 11.12 8.65
CA ASN A 476 23.80 10.72 9.21
C ASN A 476 23.62 11.31 10.62
N ASN A 477 22.51 12.00 10.81
CA ASN A 477 22.15 12.64 12.06
C ASN A 477 20.71 12.26 12.44
N TYR A 478 20.49 11.93 13.72
CA TYR A 478 19.16 11.62 14.29
C TYR A 478 18.46 10.42 13.65
N THR A 479 19.23 9.52 13.04
CA THR A 479 18.70 8.29 12.43
C THR A 479 18.81 7.08 13.33
N ASP A 480 19.71 7.11 14.32
CA ASP A 480 19.95 6.01 15.25
C ASP A 480 18.77 5.83 16.22
N LEU A 481 18.41 4.58 16.50
CA LEU A 481 17.31 4.20 17.39
C LEU A 481 17.82 3.30 18.51
N GLU A 482 17.40 3.62 19.74
CA GLU A 482 17.56 2.74 20.90
C GLU A 482 16.28 1.93 21.11
N ASN A 483 16.32 0.65 20.75
CA ASN A 483 15.16 -0.23 20.75
C ASN A 483 15.16 -1.19 21.95
N PRO A 484 14.00 -1.52 22.52
CA PRO A 484 13.86 -2.64 23.43
C PRO A 484 14.05 -3.98 22.68
N ASP A 485 14.16 -5.07 23.44
CA ASP A 485 13.95 -6.41 22.89
C ASP A 485 12.46 -6.61 22.59
N PHE A 486 12.06 -6.42 21.32
CA PHE A 486 10.66 -6.51 20.91
C PHE A 486 10.10 -7.93 21.05
N GLY A 487 10.93 -8.97 20.99
CA GLY A 487 10.49 -10.34 21.23
C GLY A 487 10.07 -10.55 22.69
N LYS A 488 10.86 -10.07 23.64
CA LYS A 488 10.48 -10.09 25.07
C LYS A 488 9.27 -9.22 25.37
N LEU A 489 9.18 -8.05 24.71
CA LEU A 489 8.02 -7.17 24.84
C LEU A 489 6.74 -7.88 24.38
N ALA A 490 6.75 -8.53 23.22
CA ALA A 490 5.62 -9.30 22.72
C ALA A 490 5.21 -10.42 23.67
N SER A 491 6.17 -11.14 24.25
CA SER A 491 5.91 -12.18 25.25
C SER A 491 5.23 -11.60 26.49
N ALA A 492 5.62 -10.41 26.95
CA ALA A 492 4.97 -9.72 28.06
C ALA A 492 3.52 -9.29 27.74
N LEU A 493 3.19 -9.09 26.45
CA LEU A 493 1.84 -8.80 25.97
C LEU A 493 1.00 -10.06 25.73
N GLY A 494 1.50 -11.26 26.04
CA GLY A 494 0.80 -12.53 25.86
C GLY A 494 0.82 -13.07 24.42
N MET A 495 1.77 -12.63 23.59
CA MET A 495 1.98 -13.06 22.23
C MET A 495 3.16 -14.04 22.15
N PHE A 496 3.28 -14.79 21.03
CA PHE A 496 4.57 -15.38 20.69
C PHE A 496 5.57 -14.26 20.43
N GLY A 497 6.73 -14.31 21.07
CA GLY A 497 7.79 -13.34 20.91
C GLY A 497 9.16 -14.01 20.86
N GLU A 498 9.90 -13.79 19.79
CA GLU A 498 11.26 -14.31 19.60
C GLU A 498 12.16 -13.22 19.01
N SER A 499 13.42 -13.15 19.47
CA SER A 499 14.46 -12.29 18.90
C SER A 499 15.57 -13.13 18.31
N VAL A 500 16.03 -12.80 17.08
CA VAL A 500 17.05 -13.54 16.33
C VAL A 500 18.15 -12.59 15.88
N GLU A 501 19.41 -13.02 16.10
CA GLU A 501 20.62 -12.24 15.79
C GLU A 501 21.56 -12.98 14.81
N SER A 502 21.44 -14.30 14.67
CA SER A 502 22.33 -15.09 13.83
C SER A 502 21.62 -15.63 12.58
N PRO A 503 22.30 -15.62 11.41
CA PRO A 503 21.76 -16.16 10.17
C PRO A 503 21.42 -17.65 10.26
N GLU A 504 22.18 -18.43 11.02
CA GLU A 504 21.98 -19.89 11.17
C GLU A 504 20.68 -20.23 11.91
N ALA A 505 20.26 -19.38 12.85
CA ALA A 505 19.02 -19.57 13.62
C ALA A 505 17.78 -19.03 12.90
N LEU A 506 17.96 -18.21 11.87
CA LEU A 506 16.88 -17.42 11.29
C LEU A 506 15.81 -18.28 10.62
N GLU A 507 16.18 -19.28 9.82
CA GLU A 507 15.20 -20.10 9.09
C GLU A 507 14.28 -20.86 10.06
N ASP A 508 14.84 -21.48 11.09
CA ASP A 508 14.06 -22.20 12.11
C ASP A 508 13.15 -21.26 12.90
N ALA A 509 13.62 -20.06 13.21
CA ALA A 509 12.82 -19.04 13.88
C ALA A 509 11.65 -18.55 13.00
N VAL A 510 11.88 -18.33 11.72
CA VAL A 510 10.83 -18.00 10.75
C VAL A 510 9.77 -19.10 10.69
N ILE A 511 10.18 -20.36 10.65
CA ILE A 511 9.25 -21.51 10.64
C ILE A 511 8.41 -21.56 11.91
N ARG A 512 9.02 -21.41 13.10
CA ARG A 512 8.27 -21.37 14.38
C ARG A 512 7.29 -20.22 14.43
N PHE A 513 7.73 -19.03 14.04
CA PHE A 513 6.93 -17.81 14.01
C PHE A 513 5.70 -17.94 13.09
N LEU A 514 5.89 -18.41 11.86
CA LEU A 514 4.80 -18.55 10.88
C LEU A 514 3.79 -19.61 11.31
N ASN A 515 4.25 -20.73 11.89
CA ASN A 515 3.40 -21.86 12.30
C ASN A 515 2.72 -21.68 13.66
N TYR A 516 3.07 -20.65 14.45
CA TYR A 516 2.42 -20.41 15.73
C TYR A 516 0.93 -20.08 15.52
N ASN A 517 0.04 -20.76 16.24
CA ASN A 517 -1.39 -20.49 16.15
C ASN A 517 -1.79 -19.36 17.13
N GLY A 518 -1.61 -18.13 16.72
CA GLY A 518 -1.92 -16.92 17.50
C GLY A 518 -1.17 -15.70 16.99
N PRO A 519 -1.33 -14.55 17.68
CA PRO A 519 -0.56 -13.35 17.38
C PRO A 519 0.92 -13.59 17.71
N ALA A 520 1.80 -13.17 16.79
CA ALA A 520 3.23 -13.45 16.89
C ALA A 520 4.08 -12.27 16.45
N VAL A 521 5.21 -12.08 17.14
CA VAL A 521 6.25 -11.10 16.81
C VAL A 521 7.60 -11.81 16.67
N LEU A 522 8.27 -11.60 15.54
CA LEU A 522 9.65 -12.01 15.31
C LEU A 522 10.53 -10.76 15.17
N ASN A 523 11.38 -10.50 16.14
CA ASN A 523 12.33 -9.40 16.13
C ASN A 523 13.65 -9.89 15.52
N VAL A 524 13.99 -9.41 14.33
CA VAL A 524 15.19 -9.84 13.60
C VAL A 524 16.21 -8.71 13.54
N HIS A 525 17.34 -8.90 14.21
CA HIS A 525 18.45 -7.95 14.15
C HIS A 525 19.17 -8.08 12.79
N THR A 526 19.02 -7.06 11.96
CA THR A 526 19.58 -7.03 10.61
C THR A 526 20.76 -6.08 10.50
N SER A 527 21.54 -6.25 9.41
CA SER A 527 22.64 -5.33 9.09
C SER A 527 22.16 -3.86 9.05
N PRO A 528 22.82 -2.95 9.77
CA PRO A 528 22.50 -1.51 9.71
C PRO A 528 22.98 -0.85 8.42
N ASN A 529 23.94 -1.46 7.72
CA ASN A 529 24.62 -0.87 6.56
C ASN A 529 24.03 -1.30 5.22
N GLU A 530 22.86 -1.95 5.21
CA GLU A 530 22.26 -2.42 3.96
C GLU A 530 21.66 -1.27 3.15
N LEU A 531 22.16 -1.08 1.93
CA LEU A 531 21.72 -0.04 1.02
C LEU A 531 20.60 -0.51 0.11
N VAL A 532 19.53 0.27 0.04
CA VAL A 532 18.51 0.13 -0.99
C VAL A 532 19.00 0.82 -2.27
N MET A 533 19.71 0.07 -3.13
CA MET A 533 20.19 0.63 -4.39
C MET A 533 19.05 0.81 -5.40
N PRO A 534 18.88 2.01 -6.00
CA PRO A 534 17.95 2.23 -7.10
C PRO A 534 18.41 1.44 -8.36
N PRO A 535 17.52 1.22 -9.33
CA PRO A 535 17.84 0.47 -10.55
C PRO A 535 18.90 1.15 -11.44
N ASN A 536 19.06 2.47 -11.27
CA ASN A 536 20.09 3.27 -11.89
C ASN A 536 20.69 4.20 -10.83
N VAL A 537 22.01 4.14 -10.65
CA VAL A 537 22.72 5.00 -9.73
C VAL A 537 23.19 6.25 -10.49
N GLU A 538 22.63 7.40 -10.13
CA GLU A 538 23.03 8.68 -10.74
C GLU A 538 24.46 9.07 -10.31
N LEU A 539 25.20 9.77 -11.20
CA LEU A 539 26.56 10.22 -10.92
C LEU A 539 26.64 11.10 -9.65
N ASN A 540 25.63 11.93 -9.42
CA ASN A 540 25.56 12.77 -8.22
C ASN A 540 25.48 11.93 -6.93
N SER A 541 24.78 10.80 -6.96
CA SER A 541 24.70 9.86 -5.82
C SER A 541 26.05 9.21 -5.53
N VAL A 542 26.84 8.91 -6.56
CA VAL A 542 28.19 8.37 -6.41
C VAL A 542 29.13 9.42 -5.81
N VAL A 543 29.04 10.67 -6.28
CA VAL A 543 29.81 11.79 -5.73
C VAL A 543 29.43 12.08 -4.28
N GLY A 544 28.13 12.11 -3.96
CA GLY A 544 27.64 12.30 -2.60
C GLY A 544 28.13 11.20 -1.65
N MET A 545 28.06 9.94 -2.05
CA MET A 545 28.56 8.81 -1.26
C MET A 545 30.09 8.91 -1.03
N GLY A 546 30.84 9.38 -2.03
CA GLY A 546 32.27 9.67 -1.89
C GLY A 546 32.55 10.79 -0.89
N LEU A 547 31.77 11.87 -0.91
CA LEU A 547 31.84 12.96 0.05
C LEU A 547 31.49 12.52 1.46
N TYR A 548 30.44 11.72 1.62
CA TYR A 548 30.08 11.09 2.90
C TYR A 548 31.26 10.29 3.46
N THR A 549 31.82 9.38 2.65
CA THR A 549 32.96 8.54 3.06
C THR A 549 34.15 9.39 3.53
N ALA A 550 34.50 10.44 2.81
CA ALA A 550 35.57 11.35 3.20
C ALA A 550 35.27 12.07 4.53
N LYS A 551 34.05 12.57 4.71
CA LYS A 551 33.60 13.21 5.96
C LYS A 551 33.58 12.23 7.12
N ALA A 552 33.05 11.00 6.93
CA ALA A 552 33.01 9.97 7.96
C ALA A 552 34.41 9.63 8.49
N VAL A 553 35.41 9.50 7.60
CA VAL A 553 36.81 9.29 7.99
C VAL A 553 37.36 10.47 8.78
N LEU A 554 37.12 11.72 8.33
CA LEU A 554 37.57 12.92 9.02
C LEU A 554 36.95 13.10 10.42
N HIS A 555 35.74 12.60 10.63
CA HIS A 555 35.02 12.66 11.91
C HIS A 555 35.17 11.39 12.77
N GLY A 556 36.14 10.52 12.46
CA GLY A 556 36.45 9.34 13.26
C GLY A 556 35.47 8.15 13.08
N ARG A 557 34.63 8.17 12.03
CA ARG A 557 33.68 7.09 11.67
C ARG A 557 34.22 6.19 10.54
N SER A 558 35.54 5.96 10.52
CA SER A 558 36.19 5.17 9.47
C SER A 558 35.69 3.73 9.39
N GLU A 559 35.37 3.10 10.54
CA GLU A 559 34.83 1.74 10.58
C GLU A 559 33.46 1.64 9.91
N GLU A 560 32.58 2.62 10.11
CA GLU A 560 31.28 2.72 9.46
C GLU A 560 31.43 2.84 7.93
N ALA A 561 32.30 3.73 7.47
CA ALA A 561 32.57 3.91 6.05
C ALA A 561 33.15 2.64 5.40
N ILE A 562 34.05 1.93 6.08
CA ILE A 562 34.63 0.67 5.61
C ILE A 562 33.55 -0.41 5.56
N SER A 563 32.76 -0.58 6.62
CA SER A 563 31.68 -1.57 6.67
C SER A 563 30.66 -1.34 5.54
N LEU A 564 30.24 -0.09 5.32
CA LEU A 564 29.33 0.26 4.23
C LEU A 564 29.87 -0.16 2.84
N ILE A 565 31.16 0.08 2.58
CA ILE A 565 31.82 -0.32 1.32
C ILE A 565 31.91 -1.83 1.21
N VAL A 566 32.37 -2.50 2.27
CA VAL A 566 32.55 -3.95 2.30
C VAL A 566 31.23 -4.67 2.09
N ASP A 567 30.19 -4.29 2.81
CA ASP A 567 28.90 -4.97 2.78
C ASP A 567 28.15 -4.76 1.45
N ASN A 568 28.36 -3.60 0.78
CA ASN A 568 27.61 -3.29 -0.44
C ASN A 568 28.39 -3.44 -1.75
N PHE A 569 29.72 -3.36 -1.74
CA PHE A 569 30.51 -3.34 -2.98
C PHE A 569 31.58 -4.42 -3.08
N ILE A 570 32.09 -4.96 -1.96
CA ILE A 570 33.18 -5.95 -1.99
C ILE A 570 32.63 -7.38 -1.79
N ARG A 571 31.62 -7.58 -0.95
CA ARG A 571 31.05 -8.89 -0.63
C ARG A 571 29.84 -9.28 -1.48
N LYS A 572 29.50 -8.49 -2.49
CA LYS A 572 28.42 -8.79 -3.45
C LYS A 572 28.90 -9.74 -4.55
#